data_7b8eaf563a385dc18341b04110bf494d
#
_entry.id   7b8eaf563a385dc18341b04110bf494d
#
_cell.length_a   1.000
_cell.length_b   1.000
_cell.length_c   1.000
_cell.angle_alpha   90.00
_cell.angle_beta   90.00
_cell.angle_gamma   90.00
#
_symmetry.space_group_name_H-M   'P 1'
#
loop_
_entity.id
_entity.type
_entity.pdbx_description
1 polymer ?
#
loop_
_entity_poly.entity_id
_entity_poly.type
_entity_poly.pdbx_seq_one_letter_code
_entity_poly.pdbx_strand_id
1 'polypeptide(L)'
;MSKNNHHFIPVTLQRQFASQGKKGLFFYDKEKPAEGTKWRSFKTIFYKKHLNTLHLPDGMEDNSLEIFYDRNFENYLPQIIRKLRSQFTLNPEALSHDEETILIQFFYNHMLCSPDVHGPMLKRHAPDTEFSTQKIDNIRVKTLGDQPKDLLDFLSMIPVVIAKPSNPIDFFIVGSNPVMHLLNQGETSGSLIDGKMELWAAFGSQLAVGFVPDWRGPNTVHLESKQVLEWNERLAAQSTSFAGCSKTQVADLAKRFEHTE
;
A
#
# COMPACT_ATOMS: atom_id res chain seq x y z
N MET A 1 17.37 9.07 14.06
CA MET A 1 17.28 8.21 12.86
C MET A 1 17.99 8.94 11.74
N SER A 2 18.69 8.27 10.85
CA SER A 2 19.26 8.92 9.66
C SER A 2 18.08 9.51 8.89
N LYS A 3 18.07 10.83 8.69
CA LYS A 3 17.02 11.57 7.96
C LYS A 3 16.87 11.14 6.49
N ASN A 4 17.67 10.19 6.03
CA ASN A 4 17.82 9.80 4.63
C ASN A 4 17.10 8.50 4.26
N ASN A 5 16.60 7.72 5.23
CA ASN A 5 15.87 6.48 4.97
C ASN A 5 14.36 6.76 5.02
N HIS A 6 13.77 6.95 3.88
CA HIS A 6 12.34 7.24 3.73
C HIS A 6 11.56 5.95 3.52
N HIS A 7 10.57 5.67 4.39
CA HIS A 7 9.73 4.49 4.26
C HIS A 7 8.59 4.78 3.26
N PHE A 8 8.52 4.00 2.19
CA PHE A 8 7.38 4.09 1.26
C PHE A 8 6.16 3.30 1.75
N ILE A 9 6.31 2.41 2.72
CA ILE A 9 5.23 1.88 3.55
C ILE A 9 5.44 2.42 4.97
N PRO A 10 4.54 3.27 5.49
CA PRO A 10 4.66 3.87 6.83
C PRO A 10 4.94 2.82 7.91
N VAL A 11 5.85 3.11 8.84
CA VAL A 11 6.19 2.17 9.93
C VAL A 11 4.98 1.89 10.81
N THR A 12 4.10 2.87 11.02
CA THR A 12 2.82 2.70 11.73
C THR A 12 1.92 1.68 11.06
N LEU A 13 1.88 1.67 9.71
CA LEU A 13 1.14 0.66 8.95
C LEU A 13 1.80 -0.72 9.05
N GLN A 14 3.13 -0.81 8.88
CA GLN A 14 3.86 -2.08 9.00
C GLN A 14 3.60 -2.78 10.34
N ARG A 15 3.49 -2.02 11.44
CA ARG A 15 3.18 -2.54 12.78
C ARG A 15 1.83 -3.24 12.87
N GLN A 16 0.87 -2.88 12.01
CA GLN A 16 -0.46 -3.50 12.00
C GLN A 16 -0.48 -4.93 11.45
N PHE A 17 0.60 -5.31 10.76
CA PHE A 17 0.79 -6.67 10.24
C PHE A 17 1.61 -7.55 11.18
N ALA A 18 2.17 -7.01 12.25
CA ALA A 18 2.99 -7.77 13.17
C ALA A 18 2.15 -8.49 14.23
N SER A 19 2.61 -9.66 14.67
CA SER A 19 2.10 -10.29 15.89
C SER A 19 2.38 -9.39 17.09
N GLN A 20 1.50 -9.44 18.08
CA GLN A 20 1.58 -8.61 19.29
C GLN A 20 3.00 -8.63 19.91
N GLY A 21 3.53 -7.45 20.19
CA GLY A 21 4.85 -7.26 20.82
C GLY A 21 6.04 -7.47 19.89
N LYS A 22 5.85 -7.88 18.64
CA LYS A 22 6.95 -8.03 17.67
C LYS A 22 7.32 -6.69 17.04
N LYS A 23 8.62 -6.50 16.74
CA LYS A 23 9.18 -5.27 16.15
C LYS A 23 9.65 -5.48 14.70
N GLY A 24 9.03 -6.40 13.97
CA GLY A 24 9.36 -6.74 12.59
C GLY A 24 8.38 -7.74 12.00
N LEU A 25 8.62 -8.10 10.75
CA LEU A 25 7.83 -9.01 9.94
C LEU A 25 8.72 -10.08 9.32
N PHE A 26 8.12 -11.18 8.90
CA PHE A 26 8.75 -12.09 7.94
C PHE A 26 8.65 -11.43 6.57
N PHE A 27 9.78 -11.28 5.91
CA PHE A 27 9.95 -10.50 4.69
C PHE A 27 10.59 -11.37 3.61
N TYR A 28 10.13 -11.22 2.38
CA TYR A 28 10.70 -11.80 1.19
C TYR A 28 10.93 -10.72 0.13
N ASP A 29 12.09 -10.78 -0.53
CA ASP A 29 12.53 -9.87 -1.58
C ASP A 29 12.73 -10.68 -2.87
N LYS A 30 11.92 -10.42 -3.89
CA LYS A 30 12.01 -11.11 -5.19
C LYS A 30 13.31 -10.77 -5.95
N GLU A 31 13.92 -9.61 -5.67
CA GLU A 31 15.21 -9.25 -6.25
C GLU A 31 16.38 -10.02 -5.60
N LYS A 32 16.14 -10.67 -4.46
CA LYS A 32 17.12 -11.44 -3.70
C LYS A 32 16.57 -12.81 -3.26
N PRO A 33 16.09 -13.63 -4.18
CA PRO A 33 15.40 -14.88 -3.83
C PRO A 33 16.26 -15.84 -3.03
N ALA A 34 17.58 -15.86 -3.26
CA ALA A 34 18.54 -16.67 -2.52
C ALA A 34 18.57 -16.35 -1.01
N GLU A 35 18.13 -15.16 -0.57
CA GLU A 35 18.02 -14.85 0.83
C GLU A 35 16.84 -15.57 1.52
N GLY A 36 15.83 -16.00 0.78
CA GLY A 36 14.63 -16.64 1.28
C GLY A 36 13.83 -15.73 2.23
N THR A 37 12.82 -16.32 2.87
CA THR A 37 11.99 -15.60 3.86
C THR A 37 12.71 -15.44 5.18
N LYS A 38 12.96 -14.18 5.60
CA LYS A 38 13.67 -13.82 6.83
C LYS A 38 12.86 -12.86 7.68
N TRP A 39 13.01 -12.94 8.99
CA TRP A 39 12.53 -11.91 9.89
C TRP A 39 13.34 -10.63 9.73
N ARG A 40 12.68 -9.50 9.56
CA ARG A 40 13.30 -8.18 9.41
C ARG A 40 12.60 -7.15 10.28
N SER A 41 13.38 -6.24 10.85
CA SER A 41 12.84 -5.10 11.60
C SER A 41 12.11 -4.12 10.66
N PHE A 42 11.06 -3.45 11.13
CA PHE A 42 10.37 -2.38 10.41
C PHE A 42 11.32 -1.30 9.87
N LYS A 43 12.48 -1.08 10.53
CA LYS A 43 13.48 -0.09 10.10
C LYS A 43 14.26 -0.49 8.85
N THR A 44 14.18 -1.77 8.46
CA THR A 44 15.03 -2.36 7.41
C THR A 44 14.24 -2.93 6.25
N ILE A 45 12.94 -2.69 6.19
CA ILE A 45 12.06 -3.09 5.08
C ILE A 45 11.25 -1.90 4.59
N PHE A 46 10.85 -1.95 3.32
CA PHE A 46 10.01 -0.94 2.68
C PHE A 46 10.54 0.49 2.80
N TYR A 47 11.85 0.66 2.68
CA TYR A 47 12.49 1.98 2.65
C TYR A 47 13.42 2.11 1.45
N LYS A 48 13.62 3.34 1.00
CA LYS A 48 14.67 3.72 0.05
C LYS A 48 15.31 5.01 0.53
N LYS A 49 16.64 5.13 0.32
CA LYS A 49 17.35 6.37 0.67
C LYS A 49 16.87 7.49 -0.23
N HIS A 50 16.66 8.67 0.37
CA HIS A 50 16.25 9.91 -0.31
C HIS A 50 14.99 9.79 -1.18
N LEU A 51 14.13 8.77 -0.93
CA LEU A 51 12.96 8.50 -1.78
C LEU A 51 12.04 9.71 -1.93
N ASN A 52 11.80 10.45 -0.86
CA ASN A 52 10.90 11.61 -0.82
C ASN A 52 11.68 12.95 -0.83
N THR A 53 12.94 12.93 -1.25
CA THR A 53 13.80 14.11 -1.40
C THR A 53 13.74 14.61 -2.83
N LEU A 54 13.41 15.88 -3.03
CA LEU A 54 13.56 16.56 -4.31
C LEU A 54 14.97 17.14 -4.38
N HIS A 55 15.75 16.69 -5.37
CA HIS A 55 17.07 17.24 -5.65
C HIS A 55 16.95 18.40 -6.64
N LEU A 56 17.32 19.59 -6.18
CA LEU A 56 17.24 20.81 -6.96
C LEU A 56 18.50 21.01 -7.83
N PRO A 57 18.41 21.83 -8.92
CA PRO A 57 19.54 22.04 -9.84
C PRO A 57 20.77 22.69 -9.19
N ASP A 58 20.60 23.45 -8.12
CA ASP A 58 21.65 24.11 -7.35
C ASP A 58 22.34 23.18 -6.32
N GLY A 59 21.94 21.90 -6.28
CA GLY A 59 22.44 20.89 -5.36
C GLY A 59 21.75 20.88 -3.98
N MET A 60 20.77 21.77 -3.75
CA MET A 60 19.95 21.72 -2.54
C MET A 60 19.00 20.53 -2.55
N GLU A 61 18.61 20.12 -1.35
CA GLU A 61 17.64 19.04 -1.11
C GLU A 61 16.39 19.58 -0.43
N ASP A 62 15.21 19.29 -0.99
CA ASP A 62 13.92 19.60 -0.37
C ASP A 62 13.27 18.29 0.12
N ASN A 63 13.04 18.22 1.42
CA ASN A 63 12.43 17.09 2.12
C ASN A 63 10.98 17.38 2.57
N SER A 64 10.32 18.38 1.97
CA SER A 64 8.95 18.77 2.35
C SER A 64 7.95 17.63 2.24
N LEU A 65 8.10 16.76 1.22
CA LEU A 65 7.23 15.59 1.04
C LEU A 65 7.39 14.57 2.17
N GLU A 66 8.63 14.30 2.63
CA GLU A 66 8.85 13.39 3.77
C GLU A 66 8.25 13.95 5.06
N ILE A 67 8.42 15.26 5.29
CA ILE A 67 7.82 15.95 6.44
C ILE A 67 6.29 15.88 6.37
N PHE A 68 5.71 16.01 5.18
CA PHE A 68 4.27 15.86 4.98
C PHE A 68 3.79 14.45 5.34
N TYR A 69 4.50 13.40 4.89
CA TYR A 69 4.15 12.01 5.20
C TYR A 69 4.26 11.70 6.69
N ASP A 70 5.35 12.11 7.33
CA ASP A 70 5.52 11.93 8.78
C ASP A 70 4.37 12.59 9.56
N ARG A 71 3.99 13.81 9.20
CA ARG A 71 2.94 14.55 9.90
C ARG A 71 1.54 13.98 9.66
N ASN A 72 1.22 13.60 8.43
CA ASN A 72 -0.14 13.22 8.07
C ASN A 72 -0.37 11.71 8.19
N PHE A 73 0.53 10.87 7.68
CA PHE A 73 0.30 9.43 7.74
C PHE A 73 0.74 8.79 9.06
N GLU A 74 1.97 9.05 9.52
CA GLU A 74 2.46 8.41 10.75
C GLU A 74 1.64 8.82 11.98
N ASN A 75 1.09 10.03 12.02
CA ASN A 75 0.29 10.52 13.14
C ASN A 75 -1.19 10.08 13.08
N TYR A 76 -1.82 10.10 11.90
CA TYR A 76 -3.27 9.85 11.77
C TYR A 76 -3.61 8.39 11.51
N LEU A 77 -2.76 7.62 10.80
CA LEU A 77 -3.04 6.22 10.48
C LEU A 77 -3.40 5.35 11.68
N PRO A 78 -2.76 5.44 12.87
CA PRO A 78 -3.15 4.62 14.01
C PRO A 78 -4.60 4.82 14.44
N GLN A 79 -5.07 6.06 14.43
CA GLN A 79 -6.44 6.42 14.80
C GLN A 79 -7.44 5.97 13.73
N ILE A 80 -7.12 6.21 12.46
CA ILE A 80 -7.93 5.76 11.32
C ILE A 80 -8.11 4.23 11.39
N ILE A 81 -7.01 3.48 11.53
CA ILE A 81 -7.05 2.01 11.61
C ILE A 81 -7.88 1.53 12.80
N ARG A 82 -7.78 2.18 13.96
CA ARG A 82 -8.60 1.87 15.13
C ARG A 82 -10.08 2.02 14.82
N LYS A 83 -10.49 3.14 14.22
CA LYS A 83 -11.88 3.42 13.84
C LYS A 83 -12.39 2.46 12.76
N LEU A 84 -11.57 2.16 11.75
CA LEU A 84 -11.91 1.17 10.73
C LEU A 84 -12.14 -0.23 11.34
N ARG A 85 -11.33 -0.63 12.32
CA ARG A 85 -11.55 -1.88 13.05
C ARG A 85 -12.83 -1.88 13.89
N SER A 86 -13.23 -0.71 14.40
CA SER A 86 -14.47 -0.61 15.18
C SER A 86 -15.72 -0.90 14.36
N GLN A 87 -15.65 -0.83 13.02
CA GLN A 87 -16.77 -1.16 12.14
C GLN A 87 -17.24 -2.61 12.26
N PHE A 88 -16.43 -3.49 12.85
CA PHE A 88 -16.78 -4.89 13.15
C PHE A 88 -17.23 -5.09 14.60
N THR A 89 -17.49 -4.02 15.34
CA THR A 89 -17.94 -4.06 16.75
C THR A 89 -19.36 -3.55 16.88
N LEU A 90 -19.93 -3.67 18.10
CA LEU A 90 -21.27 -3.16 18.39
C LEU A 90 -21.36 -1.63 18.40
N ASN A 91 -20.21 -0.95 18.57
CA ASN A 91 -20.14 0.51 18.63
C ASN A 91 -19.13 1.02 17.59
N PRO A 92 -19.51 1.09 16.29
CA PRO A 92 -18.65 1.59 15.26
C PRO A 92 -18.39 3.10 15.41
N GLU A 93 -17.13 3.49 15.24
CA GLU A 93 -16.73 4.90 15.25
C GLU A 93 -16.58 5.41 13.80
N ALA A 94 -17.24 6.54 13.48
CA ALA A 94 -17.09 7.17 12.18
C ALA A 94 -15.73 7.86 12.03
N LEU A 95 -15.20 7.85 10.80
CA LEU A 95 -14.08 8.72 10.44
C LEU A 95 -14.56 10.17 10.43
N SER A 96 -13.68 11.10 10.83
CA SER A 96 -13.90 12.52 10.58
C SER A 96 -13.56 12.82 9.11
N HIS A 97 -13.98 13.99 8.64
CA HIS A 97 -13.65 14.46 7.28
C HIS A 97 -12.13 14.49 7.03
N ASP A 98 -11.33 14.95 8.00
CA ASP A 98 -9.87 14.96 7.89
C ASP A 98 -9.30 13.54 7.78
N GLU A 99 -9.83 12.59 8.56
CA GLU A 99 -9.40 11.18 8.51
C GLU A 99 -9.78 10.51 7.20
N GLU A 100 -10.95 10.82 6.64
CA GLU A 100 -11.36 10.37 5.31
C GLU A 100 -10.42 10.93 4.24
N THR A 101 -10.10 12.23 4.32
CA THR A 101 -9.15 12.87 3.41
C THR A 101 -7.79 12.20 3.47
N ILE A 102 -7.25 11.91 4.66
CA ILE A 102 -5.98 11.20 4.83
C ILE A 102 -6.06 9.77 4.26
N LEU A 103 -7.18 9.07 4.43
CA LEU A 103 -7.38 7.75 3.86
C LEU A 103 -7.35 7.80 2.32
N ILE A 104 -8.05 8.75 1.71
CA ILE A 104 -8.06 8.97 0.25
C ILE A 104 -6.65 9.30 -0.25
N GLN A 105 -5.95 10.21 0.43
CA GLN A 105 -4.56 10.56 0.12
C GLN A 105 -3.62 9.35 0.25
N PHE A 106 -3.85 8.47 1.22
CA PHE A 106 -3.09 7.23 1.35
C PHE A 106 -3.22 6.38 0.08
N PHE A 107 -4.45 6.14 -0.40
CA PHE A 107 -4.66 5.37 -1.62
C PHE A 107 -4.01 6.04 -2.83
N TYR A 108 -4.27 7.34 -3.04
CA TYR A 108 -3.69 8.10 -4.14
C TYR A 108 -2.15 8.00 -4.15
N ASN A 109 -1.56 8.30 -3.01
CA ASN A 109 -0.13 8.29 -2.87
C ASN A 109 0.48 6.89 -3.13
N HIS A 110 -0.13 5.83 -2.61
CA HIS A 110 0.40 4.48 -2.77
C HIS A 110 0.07 3.82 -4.11
N MET A 111 -0.91 4.34 -4.86
CA MET A 111 -1.13 3.98 -6.26
C MET A 111 -0.01 4.47 -7.17
N LEU A 112 0.59 5.63 -6.85
CA LEU A 112 1.57 6.29 -7.72
C LEU A 112 3.00 6.25 -7.17
N CYS A 113 3.17 6.06 -5.87
CA CYS A 113 4.42 6.32 -5.17
C CYS A 113 5.29 5.12 -4.91
N SER A 114 4.72 3.92 -5.01
CA SER A 114 5.55 2.73 -4.88
C SER A 114 6.69 2.81 -5.90
N PRO A 115 7.94 2.56 -5.49
CA PRO A 115 9.05 2.41 -6.43
C PRO A 115 8.75 1.40 -7.55
N ASP A 116 7.90 0.40 -7.25
CA ASP A 116 7.47 -0.65 -8.19
C ASP A 116 6.55 -0.13 -9.30
N VAL A 117 5.87 0.99 -9.08
CA VAL A 117 4.89 1.54 -10.04
C VAL A 117 5.51 2.63 -10.91
N HIS A 118 6.19 3.58 -10.29
CA HIS A 118 6.58 4.82 -10.97
C HIS A 118 7.60 4.61 -12.07
N GLY A 119 8.64 3.81 -11.82
CA GLY A 119 9.67 3.50 -12.82
C GLY A 119 9.11 2.77 -14.05
N PRO A 120 8.37 1.67 -13.90
CA PRO A 120 7.70 0.99 -15.00
C PRO A 120 6.69 1.87 -15.75
N MET A 121 5.94 2.72 -15.05
CA MET A 121 4.99 3.66 -15.65
C MET A 121 5.71 4.65 -16.58
N LEU A 122 6.80 5.27 -16.13
CA LEU A 122 7.58 6.19 -16.96
C LEU A 122 8.17 5.51 -18.19
N LYS A 123 8.70 4.30 -18.05
CA LYS A 123 9.21 3.51 -19.18
C LYS A 123 8.13 3.21 -20.23
N ARG A 124 6.90 2.97 -19.78
CA ARG A 124 5.75 2.70 -20.67
C ARG A 124 5.34 3.94 -21.46
N HIS A 125 5.33 5.11 -20.82
CA HIS A 125 4.87 6.36 -21.42
C HIS A 125 5.97 7.11 -22.21
N ALA A 126 7.23 6.83 -21.94
CA ALA A 126 8.38 7.45 -22.63
C ALA A 126 9.48 6.39 -22.87
N PRO A 127 9.22 5.36 -23.71
CA PRO A 127 10.10 4.21 -23.90
C PRO A 127 11.48 4.58 -24.42
N ASP A 128 11.55 5.62 -25.26
CA ASP A 128 12.79 6.09 -25.90
C ASP A 128 13.59 7.09 -25.04
N THR A 129 13.11 7.35 -23.81
CA THR A 129 13.77 8.31 -22.93
C THR A 129 14.52 7.57 -21.82
N GLU A 130 15.84 7.76 -21.76
CA GLU A 130 16.63 7.33 -20.61
C GLU A 130 16.42 8.28 -19.43
N PHE A 131 15.87 7.75 -18.37
CA PHE A 131 15.72 8.47 -17.10
C PHE A 131 16.76 7.99 -16.09
N SER A 132 17.58 8.90 -15.57
CA SER A 132 18.38 8.60 -14.38
C SER A 132 17.46 8.33 -13.18
N THR A 133 17.93 7.52 -12.22
CA THR A 133 17.18 7.23 -10.98
C THR A 133 16.76 8.51 -10.26
N GLN A 134 17.65 9.50 -10.17
CA GLN A 134 17.36 10.80 -9.57
C GLN A 134 16.25 11.55 -10.30
N LYS A 135 16.24 11.52 -11.64
CA LYS A 135 15.17 12.15 -12.43
C LYS A 135 13.83 11.48 -12.21
N ILE A 136 13.82 10.15 -12.13
CA ILE A 136 12.60 9.36 -11.79
C ILE A 136 12.09 9.75 -10.40
N ASP A 137 12.96 9.76 -9.39
CA ASP A 137 12.60 10.13 -8.03
C ASP A 137 12.08 11.59 -7.94
N ASN A 138 12.72 12.54 -8.65
CA ASN A 138 12.25 13.92 -8.72
C ASN A 138 10.87 14.07 -9.38
N ILE A 139 10.60 13.36 -10.47
CA ILE A 139 9.29 13.35 -11.13
C ILE A 139 8.24 12.82 -10.16
N ARG A 140 8.55 11.72 -9.49
CA ARG A 140 7.66 11.12 -8.47
C ARG A 140 7.34 12.12 -7.36
N VAL A 141 8.35 12.75 -6.75
CA VAL A 141 8.16 13.72 -5.66
C VAL A 141 7.26 14.88 -6.10
N LYS A 142 7.45 15.40 -7.31
CA LYS A 142 6.60 16.46 -7.88
C LYS A 142 5.17 16.00 -8.08
N THR A 143 4.97 14.83 -8.71
CA THR A 143 3.64 14.27 -8.94
C THR A 143 2.86 14.09 -7.63
N LEU A 144 3.55 13.75 -6.54
CA LEU A 144 2.94 13.59 -5.23
C LEU A 144 2.62 14.90 -4.53
N GLY A 145 3.42 15.95 -4.79
CA GLY A 145 3.15 17.31 -4.30
C GLY A 145 1.93 17.93 -5.01
N ASP A 146 1.72 17.59 -6.29
CA ASP A 146 0.64 18.12 -7.13
C ASP A 146 -0.59 17.19 -7.11
N GLN A 147 -1.20 17.01 -5.95
CA GLN A 147 -2.38 16.16 -5.81
C GLN A 147 -3.57 16.73 -6.61
N PRO A 148 -4.09 16.01 -7.63
CA PRO A 148 -5.20 16.51 -8.44
C PRO A 148 -6.48 16.52 -7.61
N LYS A 149 -6.99 17.72 -7.33
CA LYS A 149 -8.19 17.91 -6.53
C LYS A 149 -9.39 17.12 -7.07
N ASP A 150 -9.59 17.15 -8.39
CA ASP A 150 -10.72 16.46 -9.03
C ASP A 150 -10.70 14.94 -8.80
N LEU A 151 -9.51 14.33 -8.72
CA LEU A 151 -9.38 12.91 -8.41
C LEU A 151 -9.66 12.62 -6.94
N LEU A 152 -9.18 13.48 -6.04
CA LEU A 152 -9.47 13.31 -4.61
C LEU A 152 -10.96 13.52 -4.32
N ASP A 153 -11.59 14.53 -4.94
CA ASP A 153 -13.01 14.78 -4.84
C ASP A 153 -13.82 13.59 -5.40
N PHE A 154 -13.38 13.02 -6.53
CA PHE A 154 -13.99 11.81 -7.09
C PHE A 154 -13.87 10.61 -6.15
N LEU A 155 -12.69 10.33 -5.60
CA LEU A 155 -12.48 9.22 -4.65
C LEU A 155 -13.36 9.39 -3.40
N SER A 156 -13.61 10.64 -2.96
CA SER A 156 -14.48 10.91 -1.81
C SER A 156 -15.94 10.54 -2.02
N MET A 157 -16.38 10.39 -3.28
CA MET A 157 -17.74 9.98 -3.63
C MET A 157 -17.91 8.45 -3.73
N ILE A 158 -16.80 7.69 -3.75
CA ILE A 158 -16.86 6.24 -3.87
C ILE A 158 -17.09 5.60 -2.50
N PRO A 159 -18.02 4.65 -2.37
CA PRO A 159 -18.23 3.93 -1.12
C PRO A 159 -16.96 3.24 -0.62
N VAL A 160 -16.70 3.38 0.68
CA VAL A 160 -15.63 2.68 1.38
C VAL A 160 -16.18 1.36 1.92
N VAL A 161 -15.55 0.25 1.54
CA VAL A 161 -15.86 -1.10 2.01
C VAL A 161 -14.71 -1.61 2.86
N ILE A 162 -15.04 -2.20 4.00
CA ILE A 162 -14.05 -2.70 4.96
C ILE A 162 -14.16 -4.21 5.00
N ALA A 163 -13.03 -4.90 4.87
CA ALA A 163 -12.97 -6.36 4.86
C ALA A 163 -12.07 -6.90 5.97
N LYS A 164 -12.46 -8.06 6.52
CA LYS A 164 -11.61 -8.86 7.40
C LYS A 164 -11.72 -10.34 7.07
N PRO A 165 -10.71 -11.17 7.40
CA PRO A 165 -10.81 -12.62 7.32
C PRO A 165 -11.94 -13.15 8.22
N SER A 166 -12.73 -14.12 7.71
CA SER A 166 -13.70 -14.88 8.50
C SER A 166 -13.00 -15.76 9.53
N ASN A 167 -11.86 -16.33 9.14
CA ASN A 167 -11.05 -17.18 10.00
C ASN A 167 -9.90 -16.37 10.62
N PRO A 168 -9.78 -16.30 11.96
CA PRO A 168 -8.77 -15.47 12.64
C PRO A 168 -7.32 -15.94 12.43
N ILE A 169 -7.09 -17.14 11.88
CA ILE A 169 -5.74 -17.61 11.53
C ILE A 169 -5.30 -17.21 10.12
N ASP A 170 -6.20 -16.66 9.32
CA ASP A 170 -5.88 -16.10 8.01
C ASP A 170 -5.43 -14.65 8.16
N PHE A 171 -4.37 -14.29 7.46
CA PHE A 171 -3.77 -12.96 7.57
C PHE A 171 -3.55 -12.35 6.20
N PHE A 172 -3.82 -11.05 6.07
CA PHE A 172 -3.32 -10.26 4.96
C PHE A 172 -1.83 -10.01 5.12
N ILE A 173 -1.13 -9.93 3.99
CA ILE A 173 0.26 -9.47 3.90
C ILE A 173 0.31 -8.00 3.50
N VAL A 174 1.49 -7.38 3.63
CA VAL A 174 1.81 -6.07 3.06
C VAL A 174 2.85 -6.23 1.96
N GLY A 175 2.64 -5.54 0.84
CA GLY A 175 3.56 -5.55 -0.30
C GLY A 175 4.20 -4.18 -0.53
N SER A 176 5.30 -4.15 -1.28
CA SER A 176 5.95 -2.91 -1.72
C SER A 176 5.05 -2.07 -2.64
N ASN A 177 4.09 -2.68 -3.31
CA ASN A 177 2.98 -2.02 -4.01
C ASN A 177 1.67 -2.37 -3.29
N PRO A 178 1.23 -1.57 -2.28
CA PRO A 178 0.19 -1.98 -1.34
C PRO A 178 -1.23 -1.80 -1.86
N VAL A 179 -1.45 -0.98 -2.90
CA VAL A 179 -2.79 -0.74 -3.47
C VAL A 179 -3.01 -1.66 -4.67
N MET A 180 -4.02 -2.50 -4.57
CA MET A 180 -4.44 -3.38 -5.65
C MET A 180 -5.55 -2.74 -6.48
N HIS A 181 -5.44 -2.92 -7.79
CA HIS A 181 -6.47 -2.58 -8.75
C HIS A 181 -7.16 -3.88 -9.15
N LEU A 182 -8.42 -4.05 -8.78
CA LEU A 182 -9.21 -5.23 -9.11
C LEU A 182 -10.26 -4.86 -10.15
N LEU A 183 -10.24 -5.54 -11.30
CA LEU A 183 -11.33 -5.45 -12.27
C LEU A 183 -12.52 -6.26 -11.77
N ASN A 184 -13.72 -5.73 -12.00
CA ASN A 184 -14.94 -6.44 -11.70
C ASN A 184 -15.04 -7.73 -12.52
N GLN A 185 -15.82 -8.68 -12.01
CA GLN A 185 -15.95 -9.99 -12.64
C GLN A 185 -16.44 -9.85 -14.10
N GLY A 186 -15.67 -10.44 -15.02
CA GLY A 186 -15.97 -10.43 -16.45
C GLY A 186 -15.37 -9.25 -17.23
N GLU A 187 -14.80 -8.26 -16.54
CA GLU A 187 -14.13 -7.13 -17.20
C GLU A 187 -12.66 -7.47 -17.51
N THR A 188 -12.20 -7.06 -18.68
CA THR A 188 -10.80 -7.21 -19.12
C THR A 188 -10.03 -5.90 -19.06
N SER A 189 -10.74 -4.78 -18.95
CA SER A 189 -10.21 -3.42 -18.79
C SER A 189 -11.23 -2.55 -18.09
N GLY A 190 -10.78 -1.49 -17.46
CA GLY A 190 -11.69 -0.54 -16.81
C GLY A 190 -10.93 0.47 -15.95
N SER A 191 -11.69 1.40 -15.40
CA SER A 191 -11.23 2.43 -14.49
C SER A 191 -12.17 2.55 -13.30
N LEU A 192 -11.76 3.32 -12.29
CA LEU A 192 -12.68 3.71 -11.20
C LEU A 192 -13.86 4.54 -11.70
N ILE A 193 -13.62 5.39 -12.72
CA ILE A 193 -14.62 6.35 -13.23
C ILE A 193 -15.78 5.63 -13.94
N ASP A 194 -15.49 4.54 -14.64
CA ASP A 194 -16.53 3.76 -15.31
C ASP A 194 -17.12 2.65 -14.42
N GLY A 195 -16.76 2.62 -13.14
CA GLY A 195 -17.26 1.66 -12.16
C GLY A 195 -16.79 0.21 -12.35
N LYS A 196 -15.82 -0.03 -13.25
CA LYS A 196 -15.35 -1.38 -13.59
C LYS A 196 -14.14 -1.83 -12.80
N MET A 197 -13.57 -0.97 -11.99
CA MET A 197 -12.38 -1.24 -11.19
C MET A 197 -12.60 -0.82 -9.75
N GLU A 198 -12.05 -1.61 -8.84
CA GLU A 198 -12.01 -1.36 -7.41
C GLU A 198 -10.56 -1.10 -6.98
N LEU A 199 -10.38 -0.27 -5.96
CA LEU A 199 -9.08 -0.11 -5.29
C LEU A 199 -9.14 -0.73 -3.91
N TRP A 200 -8.15 -1.53 -3.60
CA TRP A 200 -8.07 -2.19 -2.31
C TRP A 200 -6.67 -2.11 -1.69
N ALA A 201 -6.60 -1.96 -0.37
CA ALA A 201 -5.35 -2.03 0.39
C ALA A 201 -5.56 -2.71 1.74
N ALA A 202 -4.59 -3.49 2.19
CA ALA A 202 -4.59 -4.02 3.55
C ALA A 202 -4.03 -2.96 4.53
N PHE A 203 -4.76 -2.74 5.62
CA PHE A 203 -4.41 -1.83 6.71
C PHE A 203 -3.98 -2.56 7.98
N GLY A 204 -3.69 -3.83 7.86
CA GLY A 204 -3.20 -4.71 8.90
C GLY A 204 -3.47 -6.18 8.56
N SER A 205 -2.93 -7.08 9.37
CA SER A 205 -3.08 -8.51 9.14
C SER A 205 -4.55 -9.00 9.16
N GLN A 206 -5.46 -8.23 9.76
CA GLN A 206 -6.89 -8.57 9.91
C GLN A 206 -7.83 -7.48 9.39
N LEU A 207 -7.33 -6.56 8.55
CA LEU A 207 -8.11 -5.44 8.06
C LEU A 207 -7.67 -5.06 6.65
N ALA A 208 -8.62 -5.00 5.74
CA ALA A 208 -8.46 -4.40 4.42
C ALA A 208 -9.55 -3.35 4.17
N VAL A 209 -9.25 -2.40 3.30
CA VAL A 209 -10.13 -1.30 2.93
C VAL A 209 -10.17 -1.19 1.42
N GLY A 210 -11.36 -0.96 0.86
CA GLY A 210 -11.55 -0.76 -0.57
C GLY A 210 -12.41 0.44 -0.90
N PHE A 211 -12.10 1.10 -2.01
CA PHE A 211 -12.98 2.01 -2.72
C PHE A 211 -13.65 1.20 -3.82
N VAL A 212 -14.97 0.97 -3.67
CA VAL A 212 -15.75 0.06 -4.52
C VAL A 212 -16.89 0.84 -5.16
N PRO A 213 -16.76 1.26 -6.43
CA PRO A 213 -17.83 1.96 -7.13
C PRO A 213 -19.11 1.12 -7.16
N ASP A 214 -20.26 1.79 -7.11
CA ASP A 214 -21.60 1.16 -7.17
C ASP A 214 -21.90 0.10 -6.10
N TRP A 215 -21.10 0.05 -5.02
CA TRP A 215 -21.33 -0.89 -3.93
C TRP A 215 -22.69 -0.67 -3.25
N ARG A 216 -23.49 -1.73 -3.16
CA ARG A 216 -24.84 -1.71 -2.54
C ARG A 216 -24.99 -2.69 -1.38
N GLY A 217 -23.90 -3.37 -1.03
CA GLY A 217 -23.86 -4.30 0.09
C GLY A 217 -23.54 -3.60 1.44
N PRO A 218 -23.39 -4.35 2.52
CA PRO A 218 -22.93 -3.82 3.79
C PRO A 218 -21.50 -3.28 3.67
N ASN A 219 -21.21 -2.16 4.33
CA ASN A 219 -19.86 -1.56 4.30
C ASN A 219 -18.78 -2.42 4.98
N THR A 220 -19.17 -3.52 5.62
CA THR A 220 -18.26 -4.48 6.26
C THR A 220 -18.51 -5.86 5.68
N VAL A 221 -17.43 -6.53 5.23
CA VAL A 221 -17.50 -7.87 4.66
C VAL A 221 -16.49 -8.82 5.32
N HIS A 222 -16.82 -10.10 5.30
CA HIS A 222 -15.97 -11.17 5.80
C HIS A 222 -15.48 -11.99 4.62
N LEU A 223 -14.16 -12.16 4.51
CA LEU A 223 -13.53 -12.91 3.44
C LEU A 223 -13.22 -14.34 3.89
N GLU A 224 -13.62 -15.30 3.12
CA GLU A 224 -13.28 -16.71 3.33
C GLU A 224 -11.78 -16.95 3.09
N SER A 225 -11.23 -18.03 3.68
CA SER A 225 -9.80 -18.37 3.60
C SER A 225 -9.26 -18.38 2.16
N LYS A 226 -10.06 -18.86 1.21
CA LYS A 226 -9.69 -18.86 -0.22
C LYS A 226 -9.54 -17.43 -0.76
N GLN A 227 -10.45 -16.53 -0.42
CA GLN A 227 -10.42 -15.14 -0.87
C GLN A 227 -9.22 -14.38 -0.27
N VAL A 228 -8.88 -14.63 1.00
CA VAL A 228 -7.68 -14.07 1.65
C VAL A 228 -6.40 -14.58 0.98
N LEU A 229 -6.36 -15.87 0.59
CA LEU A 229 -5.23 -16.44 -0.13
C LEU A 229 -5.08 -15.78 -1.51
N GLU A 230 -6.16 -15.70 -2.29
CA GLU A 230 -6.16 -15.05 -3.62
C GLU A 230 -5.75 -13.58 -3.53
N TRP A 231 -6.20 -12.87 -2.49
CA TRP A 231 -5.76 -11.52 -2.18
C TRP A 231 -4.25 -11.43 -2.02
N ASN A 232 -3.70 -12.27 -1.14
CA ASN A 232 -2.27 -12.28 -0.85
C ASN A 232 -1.43 -12.65 -2.08
N GLU A 233 -1.90 -13.57 -2.91
CA GLU A 233 -1.25 -13.94 -4.18
C GLU A 233 -1.19 -12.77 -5.16
N ARG A 234 -2.30 -12.04 -5.32
CA ARG A 234 -2.35 -10.86 -6.20
C ARG A 234 -1.44 -9.76 -5.70
N LEU A 235 -1.48 -9.48 -4.38
CA LEU A 235 -0.62 -8.45 -3.78
C LEU A 235 0.87 -8.83 -3.90
N ALA A 236 1.21 -10.08 -3.63
CA ALA A 236 2.57 -10.58 -3.82
C ALA A 236 2.98 -10.51 -5.30
N ALA A 237 2.11 -10.85 -6.25
CA ALA A 237 2.41 -10.81 -7.68
C ALA A 237 2.81 -9.41 -8.16
N GLN A 238 2.08 -8.37 -7.75
CA GLN A 238 2.32 -6.98 -8.15
C GLN A 238 3.48 -6.29 -7.41
N SER A 239 4.01 -6.90 -6.34
CA SER A 239 5.05 -6.32 -5.47
C SER A 239 6.41 -6.95 -5.74
N THR A 240 7.50 -6.18 -5.69
CA THR A 240 8.89 -6.70 -5.72
C THR A 240 9.29 -7.31 -4.39
N SER A 241 8.67 -6.88 -3.29
CA SER A 241 8.87 -7.46 -1.97
C SER A 241 7.58 -7.46 -1.16
N PHE A 242 7.44 -8.41 -0.23
CA PHE A 242 6.27 -8.51 0.62
C PHE A 242 6.61 -9.08 2.02
N ALA A 243 5.71 -8.82 2.97
CA ALA A 243 5.91 -9.21 4.37
C ALA A 243 4.60 -9.55 5.09
N GLY A 244 4.70 -10.35 6.15
CA GLY A 244 3.56 -10.72 7.00
C GLY A 244 3.99 -11.22 8.37
N CYS A 245 3.02 -11.49 9.23
CA CYS A 245 3.24 -12.00 10.59
C CYS A 245 3.60 -13.49 10.63
N SER A 246 3.24 -14.27 9.61
CA SER A 246 3.47 -15.72 9.54
C SER A 246 4.63 -16.06 8.61
N LYS A 247 5.66 -16.75 9.15
CA LYS A 247 6.80 -17.22 8.34
C LYS A 247 6.34 -18.20 7.26
N THR A 248 5.49 -19.14 7.63
CA THR A 248 5.00 -20.19 6.72
C THR A 248 4.22 -19.57 5.57
N GLN A 249 3.28 -18.65 5.86
CA GLN A 249 2.50 -17.98 4.83
C GLN A 249 3.39 -17.21 3.83
N VAL A 250 4.35 -16.41 4.33
CA VAL A 250 5.26 -15.64 3.47
C VAL A 250 6.15 -16.56 2.65
N ALA A 251 6.66 -17.66 3.25
CA ALA A 251 7.49 -18.63 2.54
C ALA A 251 6.71 -19.40 1.47
N ASP A 252 5.47 -19.78 1.74
CA ASP A 252 4.63 -20.50 0.77
C ASP A 252 4.23 -19.60 -0.42
N LEU A 253 3.99 -18.31 -0.16
CA LEU A 253 3.82 -17.34 -1.24
C LEU A 253 5.12 -17.16 -2.04
N ALA A 254 6.29 -17.07 -1.36
CA ALA A 254 7.58 -16.88 -2.01
C ALA A 254 7.90 -18.01 -3.02
N LYS A 255 7.64 -19.27 -2.67
CA LYS A 255 7.84 -20.44 -3.56
C LYS A 255 7.17 -20.29 -4.93
N ARG A 256 6.06 -19.55 -5.02
CA ARG A 256 5.34 -19.34 -6.27
C ARG A 256 6.08 -18.44 -7.25
N PHE A 257 7.05 -17.66 -6.75
CA PHE A 257 7.85 -16.73 -7.53
C PHE A 257 9.31 -17.17 -7.70
N GLU A 258 9.73 -18.27 -7.05
CA GLU A 258 11.09 -18.80 -7.18
C GLU A 258 11.35 -19.56 -8.50
N HIS A 259 10.28 -19.89 -9.27
CA HIS A 259 10.34 -20.68 -10.50
C HIS A 259 9.96 -19.92 -11.77
N THR A 260 9.88 -18.58 -11.70
CA THR A 260 9.59 -17.73 -12.88
C THR A 260 10.91 -17.15 -13.44
N GLU A 261 11.84 -18.05 -13.87
CA GLU A 261 12.93 -17.69 -14.78
C GLU A 261 12.58 -18.04 -16.23
#